data_22ba3bfeff18e3e72471051fb30f0c36
#
_entry.id   22ba3bfeff18e3e72471051fb30f0c36
#
_cell.length_a   1.000
_cell.length_b   1.000
_cell.length_c   1.000
_cell.angle_alpha   90.00
_cell.angle_beta   90.00
_cell.angle_gamma   90.00
#
_symmetry.space_group_name_H-M   'P 1'
#
loop_
_entity.id
_entity.type
_entity.pdbx_description
1 polymer ?
#
loop_
_entity_poly.entity_id
_entity_poly.type
_entity_poly.pdbx_seq_one_letter_code
_entity_poly.pdbx_strand_id
1 'polypeptide(L)'
;MSTDKMFTGLNKMEWGEALKKQNEHLKKEYSFTLDTADINADTMNKSAQEAIDFTSFMAKSLKENVSINDKTVVEAIQKHIEFLGIDAKGFAKQSHFFLTDNFHRNMLEHQQVGLSYYLCVAADKYAENNNN
;
A
#
# COMPACT_ATOMS: atom_id res chain seq x y z
N MET A 1 16.77 14.28 -3.53
CA MET A 1 17.03 12.84 -3.52
C MET A 1 15.71 12.10 -3.59
N SER A 2 15.59 11.15 -4.48
CA SER A 2 14.33 10.40 -4.60
C SER A 2 14.25 9.33 -3.52
N THR A 3 13.01 8.97 -3.14
CA THR A 3 12.76 7.90 -2.18
C THR A 3 13.35 6.57 -2.65
N ASP A 4 13.32 6.33 -3.96
CA ASP A 4 13.81 5.09 -4.55
C ASP A 4 15.29 4.86 -4.29
N LYS A 5 16.07 5.94 -4.30
CA LYS A 5 17.50 5.84 -4.04
C LYS A 5 17.81 5.51 -2.59
N MET A 6 16.85 5.71 -1.69
CA MET A 6 17.01 5.45 -0.27
C MET A 6 16.58 4.05 0.14
N PHE A 7 15.84 3.37 -0.74
CA PHE A 7 15.41 2.03 -0.46
C PHE A 7 16.48 1.03 -0.88
N THR A 8 17.05 0.34 0.10
CA THR A 8 18.14 -0.61 -0.13
C THR A 8 17.71 -2.06 0.01
N GLY A 9 16.43 -2.30 0.37
CA GLY A 9 15.96 -3.63 0.66
C GLY A 9 16.36 -4.09 2.05
N LEU A 10 15.79 -5.20 2.48
CA LEU A 10 16.07 -5.78 3.79
C LEU A 10 16.45 -7.25 3.60
N ASN A 11 17.27 -7.77 4.52
CA ASN A 11 17.56 -9.20 4.54
C ASN A 11 16.50 -9.94 5.34
N LYS A 12 16.59 -11.28 5.38
CA LYS A 12 15.60 -12.12 6.06
C LYS A 12 15.44 -11.76 7.54
N MET A 13 16.55 -11.48 8.22
CA MET A 13 16.51 -11.13 9.64
C MET A 13 15.80 -9.80 9.87
N GLU A 14 16.12 -8.80 9.04
CA GLU A 14 15.48 -7.48 9.12
C GLU A 14 13.98 -7.56 8.84
N TRP A 15 13.57 -8.36 7.85
CA TRP A 15 12.16 -8.60 7.58
C TRP A 15 11.46 -9.31 8.74
N GLY A 16 12.15 -10.27 9.38
CA GLY A 16 11.61 -10.94 10.55
C GLY A 16 11.33 -9.97 11.69
N GLU A 17 12.23 -9.05 11.95
CA GLU A 17 12.04 -8.03 12.98
C GLU A 17 10.92 -7.05 12.63
N ALA A 18 10.88 -6.61 11.38
CA ALA A 18 9.81 -5.69 10.92
C ALA A 18 8.44 -6.34 11.05
N LEU A 19 8.31 -7.61 10.63
CA LEU A 19 7.06 -8.34 10.73
C LEU A 19 6.68 -8.62 12.18
N LYS A 20 7.67 -8.84 13.06
CA LYS A 20 7.40 -9.03 14.49
C LYS A 20 6.75 -7.77 15.06
N LYS A 21 7.28 -6.60 14.76
CA LYS A 21 6.70 -5.33 15.22
C LYS A 21 5.29 -5.13 14.66
N GLN A 22 5.09 -5.44 13.39
CA GLN A 22 3.79 -5.34 12.75
C GLN A 22 2.80 -6.32 13.40
N ASN A 23 3.22 -7.55 13.68
CA ASN A 23 2.39 -8.54 14.35
C ASN A 23 2.01 -8.11 15.76
N GLU A 24 2.93 -7.49 16.50
CA GLU A 24 2.62 -6.96 17.83
C GLU A 24 1.51 -5.90 17.73
N HIS A 25 1.60 -5.01 16.76
CA HIS A 25 0.56 -4.01 16.53
C HIS A 25 -0.77 -4.66 16.15
N LEU A 26 -0.76 -5.59 15.19
CA LEU A 26 -1.98 -6.25 14.73
C LEU A 26 -2.64 -7.07 15.83
N LYS A 27 -1.86 -7.77 16.64
CA LYS A 27 -2.39 -8.55 17.76
C LYS A 27 -3.03 -7.64 18.80
N LYS A 28 -2.39 -6.52 19.11
CA LYS A 28 -2.89 -5.57 20.11
C LYS A 28 -4.19 -4.92 19.66
N GLU A 29 -4.26 -4.48 18.40
CA GLU A 29 -5.39 -3.69 17.89
C GLU A 29 -6.51 -4.55 17.31
N TYR A 30 -6.18 -5.71 16.71
CA TYR A 30 -7.13 -6.47 15.92
C TYR A 30 -7.19 -7.96 16.30
N SER A 31 -6.39 -8.42 17.25
CA SER A 31 -6.26 -9.84 17.63
C SER A 31 -5.92 -10.74 16.42
N PHE A 32 -5.06 -10.24 15.54
CA PHE A 32 -4.68 -10.88 14.29
C PHE A 32 -3.16 -10.85 14.13
N THR A 33 -2.59 -11.89 13.53
CA THR A 33 -1.16 -11.90 13.20
C THR A 33 -0.96 -12.44 11.78
N LEU A 34 0.13 -11.97 11.15
CA LEU A 34 0.54 -12.47 9.85
C LEU A 34 1.43 -13.70 10.03
N ASP A 35 1.33 -14.63 9.07
CA ASP A 35 2.22 -15.78 9.04
C ASP A 35 3.61 -15.35 8.60
N THR A 36 4.62 -15.62 9.43
CA THR A 36 6.00 -15.28 9.16
C THR A 36 6.90 -16.49 9.00
N ALA A 37 6.31 -17.70 8.85
CA ALA A 37 7.07 -18.94 8.79
C ALA A 37 7.98 -19.01 7.54
N ASP A 38 7.52 -18.48 6.40
CA ASP A 38 8.23 -18.57 5.13
C ASP A 38 8.65 -17.18 4.63
N ILE A 39 9.57 -16.54 5.35
CA ILE A 39 10.09 -15.23 4.95
C ILE A 39 11.06 -15.41 3.78
N ASN A 40 10.74 -14.78 2.65
CA ASN A 40 11.62 -14.70 1.49
C ASN A 40 11.97 -13.24 1.26
N ALA A 41 13.21 -12.87 1.55
CA ALA A 41 13.63 -11.46 1.50
C ALA A 41 13.52 -10.88 0.09
N ASP A 42 13.85 -11.64 -0.95
CA ASP A 42 13.76 -11.13 -2.32
C ASP A 42 12.32 -10.81 -2.70
N THR A 43 11.38 -11.71 -2.39
CA THR A 43 9.97 -11.48 -2.67
C THR A 43 9.44 -10.29 -1.88
N MET A 44 9.81 -10.19 -0.60
CA MET A 44 9.35 -9.09 0.25
C MET A 44 9.92 -7.75 -0.20
N ASN A 45 11.18 -7.74 -0.65
CA ASN A 45 11.77 -6.52 -1.19
C ASN A 45 11.10 -6.07 -2.48
N LYS A 46 10.72 -7.01 -3.34
CA LYS A 46 9.96 -6.69 -4.56
C LYS A 46 8.59 -6.10 -4.22
N SER A 47 7.90 -6.69 -3.25
CA SER A 47 6.60 -6.20 -2.81
C SER A 47 6.71 -4.81 -2.18
N ALA A 48 7.75 -4.58 -1.37
CA ALA A 48 7.99 -3.28 -0.77
C ALA A 48 8.31 -2.22 -1.83
N GLN A 49 9.11 -2.58 -2.83
CA GLN A 49 9.44 -1.65 -3.91
C GLN A 49 8.20 -1.30 -4.73
N GLU A 50 7.35 -2.29 -5.02
CA GLU A 50 6.08 -2.06 -5.72
C GLU A 50 5.18 -1.12 -4.91
N ALA A 51 5.08 -1.33 -3.59
CA ALA A 51 4.28 -0.46 -2.74
C ALA A 51 4.82 0.97 -2.73
N ILE A 52 6.15 1.13 -2.66
CA ILE A 52 6.79 2.44 -2.71
C ILE A 52 6.50 3.12 -4.06
N ASP A 53 6.67 2.40 -5.15
CA ASP A 53 6.45 2.95 -6.49
C ASP A 53 5.00 3.38 -6.67
N PHE A 54 4.07 2.54 -6.23
CA PHE A 54 2.64 2.83 -6.34
C PHE A 54 2.24 4.04 -5.48
N THR A 55 2.63 4.05 -4.19
CA THR A 55 2.25 5.15 -3.32
C THR A 55 2.93 6.46 -3.72
N SER A 56 4.15 6.39 -4.23
CA SER A 56 4.85 7.58 -4.75
C SER A 56 4.14 8.16 -5.97
N PHE A 57 3.69 7.29 -6.87
CA PHE A 57 2.90 7.72 -8.03
C PHE A 57 1.57 8.36 -7.60
N MET A 58 0.87 7.72 -6.66
CA MET A 58 -0.40 8.25 -6.18
C MET A 58 -0.22 9.57 -5.43
N ALA A 59 0.84 9.70 -4.63
CA ALA A 59 1.16 10.94 -3.93
C ALA A 59 1.43 12.07 -4.92
N LYS A 60 2.18 11.80 -5.98
CA LYS A 60 2.45 12.76 -7.04
C LYS A 60 1.15 13.16 -7.75
N SER A 61 0.30 12.19 -8.06
CA SER A 61 -0.97 12.45 -8.71
C SER A 61 -1.86 13.35 -7.86
N LEU A 62 -1.92 13.10 -6.56
CA LEU A 62 -2.65 13.95 -5.62
C LEU A 62 -2.08 15.37 -5.60
N LYS A 63 -0.76 15.48 -5.50
CA LYS A 63 -0.08 16.79 -5.45
C LYS A 63 -0.34 17.60 -6.72
N GLU A 64 -0.44 16.93 -7.86
CA GLU A 64 -0.68 17.57 -9.17
C GLU A 64 -2.18 17.70 -9.48
N ASN A 65 -3.04 17.39 -8.54
CA ASN A 65 -4.50 17.48 -8.67
C ASN A 65 -5.05 16.59 -9.81
N VAL A 66 -4.45 15.43 -10.01
CA VAL A 66 -4.92 14.47 -11.01
C VAL A 66 -6.18 13.79 -10.47
N SER A 67 -7.22 13.70 -11.31
CA SER A 67 -8.48 13.05 -10.95
C SER A 67 -8.27 11.57 -10.67
N ILE A 68 -9.01 11.02 -9.70
CA ILE A 68 -9.02 9.58 -9.44
C ILE A 68 -9.55 8.76 -10.63
N ASN A 69 -10.25 9.41 -11.56
CA ASN A 69 -10.75 8.77 -12.78
C ASN A 69 -9.80 8.91 -13.95
N ASP A 70 -8.67 9.59 -13.77
CA ASP A 70 -7.69 9.76 -14.84
C ASP A 70 -7.15 8.40 -15.27
N LYS A 71 -6.93 8.25 -16.57
CA LYS A 71 -6.45 7.00 -17.14
C LYS A 71 -5.16 6.54 -16.49
N THR A 72 -4.25 7.46 -16.18
CA THR A 72 -2.96 7.11 -15.55
C THR A 72 -3.15 6.54 -14.17
N VAL A 73 -4.09 7.07 -13.39
CA VAL A 73 -4.41 6.58 -12.05
C VAL A 73 -5.06 5.19 -12.15
N VAL A 74 -6.02 5.03 -13.05
CA VAL A 74 -6.72 3.75 -13.26
C VAL A 74 -5.72 2.66 -13.67
N GLU A 75 -4.83 2.97 -14.60
CA GLU A 75 -3.81 2.01 -15.04
C GLU A 75 -2.83 1.65 -13.92
N ALA A 76 -2.44 2.62 -13.09
CA ALA A 76 -1.55 2.37 -11.97
C ALA A 76 -2.20 1.43 -10.94
N ILE A 77 -3.49 1.63 -10.64
CA ILE A 77 -4.23 0.76 -9.75
C ILE A 77 -4.31 -0.66 -10.34
N GLN A 78 -4.63 -0.77 -11.62
CA GLN A 78 -4.72 -2.07 -12.28
C GLN A 78 -3.41 -2.86 -12.18
N LYS A 79 -2.29 -2.22 -12.47
CA LYS A 79 -0.98 -2.87 -12.38
C LYS A 79 -0.66 -3.29 -10.95
N HIS A 80 -0.98 -2.43 -9.99
CA HIS A 80 -0.71 -2.69 -8.58
C HIS A 80 -1.49 -3.90 -8.07
N ILE A 81 -2.79 -3.97 -8.35
CA ILE A 81 -3.61 -5.10 -7.88
C ILE A 81 -3.27 -6.39 -8.62
N GLU A 82 -2.86 -6.32 -9.89
CA GLU A 82 -2.36 -7.50 -10.60
C GLU A 82 -1.09 -8.04 -9.94
N PHE A 83 -0.19 -7.16 -9.56
CA PHE A 83 1.02 -7.56 -8.84
C PHE A 83 0.69 -8.21 -7.51
N LEU A 84 -0.26 -7.63 -6.76
CA LEU A 84 -0.66 -8.17 -5.45
C LEU A 84 -1.50 -9.44 -5.55
N GLY A 85 -2.10 -9.71 -6.71
CA GLY A 85 -2.98 -10.85 -6.89
C GLY A 85 -4.32 -10.69 -6.18
N ILE A 86 -4.81 -9.46 -6.06
CA ILE A 86 -6.11 -9.17 -5.44
C ILE A 86 -7.05 -8.57 -6.47
N ASP A 87 -8.35 -8.60 -6.18
CA ASP A 87 -9.35 -7.99 -7.04
C ASP A 87 -9.63 -6.54 -6.60
N ALA A 88 -10.51 -5.86 -7.36
CA ALA A 88 -10.86 -4.48 -7.08
C ALA A 88 -11.49 -4.30 -5.70
N LYS A 89 -12.35 -5.23 -5.29
CA LYS A 89 -12.97 -5.19 -3.96
C LYS A 89 -11.94 -5.37 -2.86
N GLY A 90 -10.98 -6.27 -3.06
CA GLY A 90 -9.90 -6.50 -2.11
C GLY A 90 -9.06 -5.26 -1.93
N PHE A 91 -8.76 -4.56 -3.02
CA PHE A 91 -8.02 -3.32 -2.98
C PHE A 91 -8.79 -2.22 -2.24
N ALA A 92 -10.11 -2.11 -2.48
CA ALA A 92 -10.95 -1.15 -1.77
C ALA A 92 -10.96 -1.43 -0.27
N LYS A 93 -11.08 -2.69 0.14
CA LYS A 93 -11.03 -3.07 1.57
C LYS A 93 -9.68 -2.72 2.18
N GLN A 94 -8.59 -2.99 1.48
CA GLN A 94 -7.24 -2.65 1.94
C GLN A 94 -7.09 -1.14 2.13
N SER A 95 -7.58 -0.36 1.17
CA SER A 95 -7.50 1.10 1.24
C SER A 95 -8.32 1.66 2.40
N HIS A 96 -9.50 1.11 2.66
CA HIS A 96 -10.31 1.47 3.83
C HIS A 96 -9.59 1.13 5.13
N PHE A 97 -8.96 -0.04 5.20
CA PHE A 97 -8.16 -0.41 6.37
C PHE A 97 -7.04 0.61 6.61
N PHE A 98 -6.32 1.00 5.55
CA PHE A 98 -5.23 1.98 5.66
C PHE A 98 -5.75 3.34 6.13
N LEU A 99 -6.96 3.71 5.73
CA LEU A 99 -7.54 4.98 6.17
C LEU A 99 -7.93 4.95 7.65
N THR A 100 -8.40 3.82 8.15
CA THR A 100 -8.91 3.70 9.51
C THR A 100 -7.85 3.29 10.54
N ASP A 101 -6.78 2.64 10.10
CA ASP A 101 -5.69 2.23 11.00
C ASP A 101 -4.70 3.40 11.16
N ASN A 102 -4.54 3.85 12.39
CA ASN A 102 -3.71 5.03 12.70
C ASN A 102 -2.28 4.90 12.18
N PHE A 103 -1.69 3.72 12.30
CA PHE A 103 -0.30 3.50 11.87
C PHE A 103 -0.16 3.70 10.35
N HIS A 104 -1.01 3.03 9.58
CA HIS A 104 -0.95 3.11 8.12
C HIS A 104 -1.37 4.47 7.60
N ARG A 105 -2.42 5.05 8.20
CA ARG A 105 -2.86 6.38 7.81
C ARG A 105 -1.77 7.42 8.04
N ASN A 106 -1.12 7.39 9.20
CA ASN A 106 -0.06 8.35 9.50
C ASN A 106 1.12 8.20 8.54
N MET A 107 1.48 6.96 8.19
CA MET A 107 2.54 6.71 7.23
C MET A 107 2.24 7.32 5.86
N LEU A 108 1.01 7.14 5.38
CA LEU A 108 0.59 7.70 4.09
C LEU A 108 0.51 9.24 4.15
N GLU A 109 -0.02 9.80 5.24
CA GLU A 109 -0.14 11.25 5.39
C GLU A 109 1.23 11.92 5.53
N HIS A 110 2.22 11.23 6.09
CA HIS A 110 3.60 11.72 6.10
C HIS A 110 4.19 11.80 4.70
N GLN A 111 3.81 10.89 3.84
CA GLN A 111 4.28 10.89 2.46
C GLN A 111 3.66 12.04 1.66
N GLN A 112 2.36 12.25 1.82
CA GLN A 112 1.64 13.36 1.18
C GLN A 112 0.33 13.56 1.93
N VAL A 113 0.07 14.79 2.38
CA VAL A 113 -1.18 15.12 3.07
C VAL A 113 -2.37 14.81 2.16
N GLY A 114 -3.34 14.07 2.68
CA GLY A 114 -4.53 13.66 1.95
C GLY A 114 -4.38 12.34 1.21
N LEU A 115 -3.20 11.72 1.21
CA LEU A 115 -2.95 10.51 0.44
C LEU A 115 -3.82 9.33 0.86
N SER A 116 -4.02 9.13 2.17
CA SER A 116 -4.86 8.03 2.65
C SER A 116 -6.29 8.15 2.14
N TYR A 117 -6.83 9.37 2.14
CA TYR A 117 -8.15 9.64 1.61
C TYR A 117 -8.20 9.47 0.08
N TYR A 118 -7.21 10.02 -0.62
CA TYR A 118 -7.12 9.93 -2.07
C TYR A 118 -7.09 8.47 -2.54
N LEU A 119 -6.29 7.64 -1.88
CA LEU A 119 -6.24 6.21 -2.17
C LEU A 119 -7.57 5.53 -1.94
N CYS A 120 -8.24 5.84 -0.84
CA CYS A 120 -9.52 5.23 -0.49
C CYS A 120 -10.59 5.58 -1.53
N VAL A 121 -10.69 6.83 -1.91
CA VAL A 121 -11.66 7.29 -2.91
C VAL A 121 -11.35 6.68 -4.28
N ALA A 122 -10.08 6.64 -4.66
CA ALA A 122 -9.66 6.05 -5.93
C ALA A 122 -9.98 4.56 -5.98
N ALA A 123 -9.72 3.85 -4.87
CA ALA A 123 -9.98 2.41 -4.77
C ALA A 123 -11.49 2.12 -4.86
N ASP A 124 -12.31 2.90 -4.17
CA ASP A 124 -13.76 2.74 -4.22
C ASP A 124 -14.31 2.98 -5.62
N LYS A 125 -13.82 4.02 -6.29
CA LYS A 125 -14.26 4.33 -7.65
C LYS A 125 -13.82 3.25 -8.63
N TYR A 126 -12.59 2.76 -8.48
CA TYR A 126 -12.09 1.67 -9.30
C TYR A 126 -12.95 0.41 -9.11
N ALA A 127 -13.28 0.06 -7.87
CA ALA A 127 -14.11 -1.10 -7.57
C ALA A 127 -15.52 -0.94 -8.15
N GLU A 128 -16.10 0.26 -8.05
CA GLU A 128 -17.41 0.57 -8.61
C GLU A 128 -17.44 0.35 -10.12
N ASN A 129 -16.38 0.81 -10.82
CA ASN A 129 -16.30 0.73 -12.28
C ASN A 129 -15.94 -0.67 -12.80
N ASN A 130 -15.31 -1.50 -11.98
CA ASN A 130 -14.80 -2.80 -12.39
C ASN A 130 -15.41 -3.97 -11.61
N ASN A 131 -16.52 -3.73 -10.96
CA ASN A 131 -17.22 -4.73 -10.15
C ASN A 131 -18.45 -5.24 -10.92
N ASN A 132 -18.22 -6.23 -11.73
CA ASN A 132 -19.30 -6.89 -12.47
C ASN A 132 -19.49 -8.31 -12.00
#